data_d111a3dbc09c137aa9ee669ffc62c359
#
_entry.id   d111a3dbc09c137aa9ee669ffc62c359
#
_cell.length_a   1.000
_cell.length_b   1.000
_cell.length_c   1.000
_cell.angle_alpha   90.00
_cell.angle_beta   90.00
_cell.angle_gamma   90.00
#
_symmetry.space_group_name_H-M   'P 1'
#
loop_
_entity.id
_entity.type
_entity.pdbx_description
1 polymer ?
#
loop_
_entity_poly.entity_id
_entity_poly.type
_entity_poly.pdbx_seq_one_letter_code
_entity_poly.pdbx_strand_id
1 'polypeptide(L)'
;MVATGALNRPKLPAWAAEDAFDGKVLHSSAYPHPVPFAGHTVVDAGAGTSGMEIAHQLAAGGARRVLLAVRTPPIILLRELNGLPGDLPVPLLLHLPDALVGRLLFTLQRRTVGDLSAYGLPRPTEGEMSSIRNRGVTPAIVGAEVLDDIRGGAIECVPAVVGLAGDSVLLAGSRCEPADAVIAATGYRTGMEDLVGGLGVLDERGLPRNGTGREVVPGLRFVGYVFRPGLTAYVGTIAKRVAREISAGQRRAPGGASWPHSPRT
;
A
#
# COMPACT_ATOMS: atom_id res chain seq x y z
N MET A 1 -3.48 -3.91 -23.95
CA MET A 1 -4.00 -3.92 -22.58
C MET A 1 -2.86 -3.80 -21.58
N VAL A 2 -2.96 -2.95 -20.57
CA VAL A 2 -1.99 -2.76 -19.49
C VAL A 2 -2.60 -3.26 -18.17
N ALA A 3 -1.91 -4.18 -17.49
CA ALA A 3 -2.35 -4.80 -16.24
C ALA A 3 -1.14 -5.06 -15.30
N THR A 4 -0.19 -4.11 -15.27
CA THR A 4 1.07 -4.23 -14.52
C THR A 4 0.93 -3.97 -13.02
N GLY A 5 -0.25 -3.59 -12.57
CA GLY A 5 -0.53 -3.26 -11.17
C GLY A 5 -0.15 -1.83 -10.78
N ALA A 6 -0.72 -1.37 -9.66
CA ALA A 6 -0.49 -0.01 -9.16
C ALA A 6 0.76 0.09 -8.25
N LEU A 7 1.29 -1.03 -7.76
CA LEU A 7 2.40 -1.10 -6.81
C LEU A 7 3.64 -1.66 -7.51
N ASN A 8 4.23 -0.89 -8.43
CA ASN A 8 5.29 -1.38 -9.31
C ASN A 8 6.67 -0.81 -8.94
N ARG A 9 6.79 0.51 -8.79
CA ARG A 9 8.07 1.14 -8.46
C ARG A 9 8.11 1.62 -7.02
N PRO A 10 9.15 1.29 -6.24
CA PRO A 10 9.35 1.85 -4.91
C PRO A 10 9.28 3.38 -4.91
N LYS A 11 8.55 3.93 -3.94
CA LYS A 11 8.48 5.38 -3.74
C LYS A 11 9.35 5.77 -2.57
N LEU A 12 10.58 6.16 -2.84
CA LEU A 12 11.47 6.70 -1.82
C LEU A 12 11.16 8.19 -1.59
N PRO A 13 11.06 8.64 -0.34
CA PRO A 13 10.98 10.06 0.00
C PRO A 13 12.35 10.74 -0.18
N ALA A 14 12.36 12.08 -0.23
CA ALA A 14 13.58 12.85 -0.46
C ALA A 14 14.68 12.53 0.57
N TRP A 15 14.32 12.44 1.85
CA TRP A 15 15.28 12.12 2.91
C TRP A 15 15.95 10.76 2.77
N ALA A 16 15.37 9.81 2.04
CA ALA A 16 15.96 8.48 1.83
C ALA A 16 17.07 8.47 0.75
N ALA A 17 17.24 9.57 0.03
CA ALA A 17 18.28 9.75 -0.99
C ALA A 17 19.47 10.58 -0.47
N GLU A 18 19.43 11.01 0.79
CA GLU A 18 20.48 11.78 1.42
C GLU A 18 21.60 10.83 1.89
N ASP A 19 22.83 11.04 1.40
CA ASP A 19 24.03 10.30 1.83
C ASP A 19 24.52 10.75 3.24
N ALA A 20 23.59 11.28 4.05
CA ALA A 20 23.90 11.87 5.35
C ALA A 20 23.66 10.91 6.51
N PHE A 21 23.35 9.65 6.25
CA PHE A 21 23.06 8.65 7.28
C PHE A 21 24.10 7.54 7.27
N ASP A 22 24.71 7.30 8.43
CA ASP A 22 25.74 6.28 8.61
C ASP A 22 25.18 4.85 8.60
N GLY A 23 23.89 4.71 8.88
CA GLY A 23 23.19 3.43 8.89
C GLY A 23 22.69 3.00 7.52
N LYS A 24 21.95 1.90 7.49
CA LYS A 24 21.39 1.33 6.26
C LYS A 24 20.00 1.90 5.98
N VAL A 25 19.79 2.44 4.77
CA VAL A 25 18.45 2.82 4.27
C VAL A 25 18.02 1.86 3.18
N LEU A 26 16.82 1.28 3.30
CA LEU A 26 16.24 0.42 2.27
C LEU A 26 14.72 0.65 2.13
N HIS A 27 14.19 0.46 0.93
CA HIS A 27 12.75 0.41 0.75
C HIS A 27 12.19 -0.94 1.21
N SER A 28 10.93 -0.98 1.67
CA SER A 28 10.27 -2.21 2.13
C SER A 28 10.29 -3.36 1.10
N SER A 29 10.35 -3.05 -0.21
CA SER A 29 10.52 -4.08 -1.25
C SER A 29 11.87 -4.77 -1.26
N ALA A 30 12.88 -4.19 -0.62
CA ALA A 30 14.21 -4.76 -0.48
C ALA A 30 14.46 -5.37 0.91
N TYR A 31 13.44 -5.33 1.79
CA TYR A 31 13.49 -5.99 3.08
C TYR A 31 13.36 -7.51 2.92
N PRO A 32 14.41 -8.29 3.30
CA PRO A 32 14.40 -9.73 3.06
C PRO A 32 13.71 -10.51 4.17
N HIS A 33 14.09 -10.26 5.42
CA HIS A 33 13.62 -10.91 6.65
C HIS A 33 14.28 -10.21 7.87
N PRO A 34 13.84 -10.47 9.12
CA PRO A 34 14.29 -9.72 10.30
C PRO A 34 15.71 -10.04 10.77
N VAL A 35 16.26 -11.21 10.45
CA VAL A 35 17.56 -11.70 11.01
C VAL A 35 18.72 -10.69 10.86
N PRO A 36 18.89 -9.99 9.71
CA PRO A 36 19.96 -8.99 9.58
C PRO A 36 19.85 -7.79 10.52
N PHE A 37 18.71 -7.62 11.17
CA PHE A 37 18.39 -6.50 12.05
C PHE A 37 18.33 -6.88 13.53
N ALA A 38 18.65 -8.14 13.87
CA ALA A 38 18.71 -8.58 15.26
C ALA A 38 19.74 -7.74 16.04
N GLY A 39 19.35 -7.29 17.23
CA GLY A 39 20.16 -6.41 18.08
C GLY A 39 20.25 -4.94 17.60
N HIS A 40 19.65 -4.58 16.47
CA HIS A 40 19.68 -3.21 15.93
C HIS A 40 18.46 -2.39 16.36
N THR A 41 18.63 -1.07 16.42
CA THR A 41 17.53 -0.11 16.45
C THR A 41 17.10 0.19 15.02
N VAL A 42 15.87 -0.10 14.68
CA VAL A 42 15.34 0.07 13.34
C VAL A 42 14.16 1.04 13.33
N VAL A 43 14.20 2.02 12.43
CA VAL A 43 13.07 2.89 12.15
C VAL A 43 12.34 2.40 10.90
N ASP A 44 11.09 2.00 11.04
CA ASP A 44 10.22 1.68 9.91
C ASP A 44 9.34 2.87 9.57
N ALA A 45 9.57 3.46 8.41
CA ALA A 45 8.93 4.71 8.00
C ALA A 45 7.67 4.44 7.17
N GLY A 46 6.54 4.28 7.86
CA GLY A 46 5.23 4.14 7.22
C GLY A 46 4.30 3.13 7.90
N ALA A 47 3.15 3.59 8.36
CA ALA A 47 2.15 2.77 9.06
C ALA A 47 1.09 2.17 8.09
N GLY A 48 1.51 1.74 6.91
CA GLY A 48 0.68 0.92 6.01
C GLY A 48 0.81 -0.57 6.33
N THR A 49 0.14 -1.44 5.56
CA THR A 49 0.24 -2.92 5.75
C THR A 49 1.70 -3.38 5.82
N SER A 50 2.52 -3.00 4.83
CA SER A 50 3.92 -3.44 4.80
C SER A 50 4.73 -2.96 6.01
N GLY A 51 4.61 -1.69 6.40
CA GLY A 51 5.36 -1.16 7.54
C GLY A 51 4.94 -1.81 8.85
N MET A 52 3.66 -1.94 9.11
CA MET A 52 3.17 -2.60 10.33
C MET A 52 3.61 -4.07 10.43
N GLU A 53 3.54 -4.82 9.31
CA GLU A 53 3.96 -6.22 9.27
C GLU A 53 5.49 -6.36 9.41
N ILE A 54 6.27 -5.47 8.79
CA ILE A 54 7.73 -5.45 8.93
C ILE A 54 8.11 -5.10 10.37
N ALA A 55 7.46 -4.12 10.98
CA ALA A 55 7.73 -3.75 12.37
C ALA A 55 7.48 -4.94 13.33
N HIS A 56 6.37 -5.69 13.13
CA HIS A 56 6.11 -6.92 13.88
C HIS A 56 7.22 -7.96 13.67
N GLN A 57 7.58 -8.23 12.42
CA GLN A 57 8.66 -9.18 12.11
C GLN A 57 10.00 -8.78 12.73
N LEU A 58 10.33 -7.49 12.73
CA LEU A 58 11.55 -6.98 13.36
C LEU A 58 11.55 -7.20 14.88
N ALA A 59 10.41 -6.90 15.54
CA ALA A 59 10.25 -7.11 16.98
C ALA A 59 10.37 -8.60 17.32
N ALA A 60 9.66 -9.46 16.62
CA ALA A 60 9.73 -10.91 16.78
C ALA A 60 11.10 -11.49 16.43
N GLY A 61 11.83 -10.86 15.50
CA GLY A 61 13.16 -11.27 15.02
C GLY A 61 14.33 -10.79 15.88
N GLY A 62 14.05 -10.18 17.04
CA GLY A 62 15.08 -9.79 18.01
C GLY A 62 15.77 -8.46 17.70
N ALA A 63 15.15 -7.55 16.97
CA ALA A 63 15.61 -6.17 16.91
C ALA A 63 15.64 -5.57 18.33
N ARG A 64 16.67 -4.80 18.64
CA ARG A 64 16.83 -4.17 19.97
C ARG A 64 15.73 -3.17 20.26
N ARG A 65 15.32 -2.42 19.24
CA ARG A 65 14.25 -1.43 19.31
C ARG A 65 13.61 -1.25 17.93
N VAL A 66 12.30 -1.21 17.87
CA VAL A 66 11.55 -0.98 16.64
C VAL A 66 10.72 0.29 16.75
N LEU A 67 10.99 1.26 15.90
CA LEU A 67 10.31 2.54 15.84
C LEU A 67 9.44 2.58 14.58
N LEU A 68 8.12 2.59 14.73
CA LEU A 68 7.18 2.76 13.64
C LEU A 68 6.88 4.24 13.43
N ALA A 69 7.44 4.85 12.39
CA ALA A 69 7.27 6.26 12.12
C ALA A 69 5.97 6.53 11.34
N VAL A 70 5.08 7.31 11.95
CA VAL A 70 3.71 7.53 11.47
C VAL A 70 3.55 8.96 10.95
N ARG A 71 3.40 9.11 9.63
CA ARG A 71 3.09 10.41 9.00
C ARG A 71 1.60 10.71 9.00
N THR A 72 0.81 9.70 8.69
CA THR A 72 -0.65 9.82 8.60
C THR A 72 -1.26 8.68 9.39
N PRO A 73 -2.22 8.95 10.27
CA PRO A 73 -2.89 7.92 11.05
C PRO A 73 -3.47 6.84 10.13
N PRO A 74 -3.11 5.57 10.31
CA PRO A 74 -3.61 4.50 9.47
C PRO A 74 -5.06 4.15 9.82
N ILE A 75 -5.82 3.77 8.81
CA ILE A 75 -7.04 3.00 9.01
C ILE A 75 -6.61 1.54 9.07
N ILE A 76 -6.91 0.86 10.16
CA ILE A 76 -6.46 -0.51 10.41
C ILE A 76 -7.67 -1.45 10.30
N LEU A 77 -7.51 -2.50 9.50
CA LEU A 77 -8.45 -3.61 9.45
C LEU A 77 -7.72 -4.89 9.85
N LEU A 78 -8.32 -5.68 10.72
CA LEU A 78 -7.73 -6.96 11.07
C LEU A 78 -7.91 -7.96 9.92
N ARG A 79 -6.83 -8.71 9.63
CA ARG A 79 -6.82 -9.77 8.62
C ARG A 79 -7.81 -10.87 8.97
N GLU A 80 -7.94 -11.16 10.26
CA GLU A 80 -8.86 -12.15 10.80
C GLU A 80 -9.65 -11.59 11.98
N LEU A 81 -10.91 -11.98 12.08
CA LEU A 81 -11.81 -11.68 13.18
C LEU A 81 -12.38 -13.00 13.70
N ASN A 82 -12.01 -13.39 14.91
CA ASN A 82 -12.45 -14.65 15.53
C ASN A 82 -12.22 -15.89 14.64
N GLY A 83 -11.06 -15.95 13.94
CA GLY A 83 -10.73 -17.07 13.05
C GLY A 83 -11.41 -17.03 11.68
N LEU A 84 -12.15 -15.97 11.38
CA LEU A 84 -12.75 -15.76 10.06
C LEU A 84 -11.99 -14.66 9.31
N PRO A 85 -11.77 -14.82 8.00
CA PRO A 85 -11.17 -13.76 7.18
C PRO A 85 -11.91 -12.44 7.31
N GLY A 86 -11.20 -11.35 7.60
CA GLY A 86 -11.78 -10.03 7.83
C GLY A 86 -12.46 -9.42 6.61
N ASP A 87 -12.18 -9.95 5.42
CA ASP A 87 -12.79 -9.56 4.15
C ASP A 87 -14.05 -10.38 3.79
N LEU A 88 -14.40 -11.40 4.59
CA LEU A 88 -15.57 -12.24 4.35
C LEU A 88 -16.89 -11.46 4.14
N PRO A 89 -17.19 -10.39 4.91
CA PRO A 89 -18.41 -9.61 4.70
C PRO A 89 -18.33 -8.63 3.51
N VAL A 90 -17.14 -8.39 2.94
CA VAL A 90 -16.92 -7.37 1.90
C VAL A 90 -17.84 -7.55 0.68
N PRO A 91 -18.05 -8.75 0.10
CA PRO A 91 -18.96 -8.91 -1.04
C PRO A 91 -20.38 -8.44 -0.76
N LEU A 92 -20.87 -8.66 0.46
CA LEU A 92 -22.20 -8.20 0.88
C LEU A 92 -22.23 -6.68 1.06
N LEU A 93 -21.18 -6.12 1.65
CA LEU A 93 -21.04 -4.68 1.88
C LEU A 93 -20.99 -3.88 0.58
N LEU A 94 -20.48 -4.45 -0.51
CA LEU A 94 -20.39 -3.78 -1.82
C LEU A 94 -21.74 -3.45 -2.46
N HIS A 95 -22.84 -4.00 -1.97
CA HIS A 95 -24.19 -3.71 -2.42
C HIS A 95 -24.84 -2.55 -1.64
N LEU A 96 -24.20 -2.06 -0.59
CA LEU A 96 -24.67 -0.96 0.24
C LEU A 96 -24.11 0.39 -0.25
N PRO A 97 -24.79 1.51 0.04
CA PRO A 97 -24.24 2.85 -0.22
C PRO A 97 -22.90 3.08 0.50
N ASP A 98 -21.95 3.72 -0.17
CA ASP A 98 -20.58 3.98 0.34
C ASP A 98 -20.57 4.60 1.74
N ALA A 99 -21.50 5.54 2.03
CA ALA A 99 -21.60 6.18 3.32
C ALA A 99 -21.96 5.21 4.47
N LEU A 100 -22.80 4.20 4.17
CA LEU A 100 -23.18 3.18 5.14
C LEU A 100 -22.04 2.20 5.37
N VAL A 101 -21.38 1.77 4.29
CA VAL A 101 -20.17 0.93 4.36
C VAL A 101 -19.10 1.61 5.19
N GLY A 102 -18.81 2.88 4.90
CA GLY A 102 -17.81 3.65 5.65
C GLY A 102 -18.11 3.76 7.15
N ARG A 103 -19.39 4.00 7.53
CA ARG A 103 -19.81 4.02 8.94
C ARG A 103 -19.66 2.66 9.62
N LEU A 104 -20.04 1.59 8.92
CA LEU A 104 -19.94 0.23 9.44
C LEU A 104 -18.49 -0.19 9.68
N LEU A 105 -17.62 0.04 8.69
CA LEU A 105 -16.18 -0.27 8.80
C LEU A 105 -15.50 0.59 9.87
N PHE A 106 -15.84 1.87 9.96
CA PHE A 106 -15.33 2.74 11.03
C PHE A 106 -15.76 2.27 12.43
N THR A 107 -17.02 1.83 12.59
CA THR A 107 -17.50 1.30 13.85
C THR A 107 -16.84 -0.04 14.20
N LEU A 108 -16.66 -0.90 13.21
CA LEU A 108 -15.96 -2.18 13.37
C LEU A 108 -14.52 -1.94 13.80
N GLN A 109 -13.79 -1.06 13.11
CA GLN A 109 -12.42 -0.69 13.47
C GLN A 109 -12.33 -0.20 14.92
N ARG A 110 -13.22 0.71 15.33
CA ARG A 110 -13.23 1.21 16.72
C ARG A 110 -13.43 0.12 17.76
N ARG A 111 -14.22 -0.91 17.44
CA ARG A 111 -14.48 -2.03 18.37
C ARG A 111 -13.36 -3.07 18.37
N THR A 112 -12.75 -3.34 17.22
CA THR A 112 -11.73 -4.39 17.07
C THR A 112 -10.32 -3.91 17.35
N VAL A 113 -9.97 -2.69 16.89
CA VAL A 113 -8.64 -2.09 17.07
C VAL A 113 -8.56 -1.29 18.36
N GLY A 114 -9.66 -0.66 18.79
CA GLY A 114 -9.68 0.19 19.96
C GLY A 114 -8.98 1.53 19.75
N ASP A 115 -8.54 2.13 20.86
CA ASP A 115 -7.80 3.39 20.88
C ASP A 115 -6.32 3.13 21.12
N LEU A 116 -5.51 3.41 20.11
CA LEU A 116 -4.05 3.28 20.16
C LEU A 116 -3.34 4.64 20.36
N SER A 117 -4.07 5.73 20.58
CA SER A 117 -3.48 7.05 20.75
C SER A 117 -2.58 7.16 22.00
N ALA A 118 -2.91 6.40 23.06
CA ALA A 118 -2.08 6.28 24.25
C ALA A 118 -0.72 5.61 23.97
N TYR A 119 -0.59 4.89 22.88
CA TYR A 119 0.63 4.20 22.44
C TYR A 119 1.33 4.93 21.29
N GLY A 120 1.02 6.21 21.07
CA GLY A 120 1.65 7.03 20.05
C GLY A 120 1.11 6.86 18.64
N LEU A 121 0.08 6.02 18.42
CA LEU A 121 -0.57 5.89 17.12
C LEU A 121 -1.84 6.78 17.07
N PRO A 122 -1.79 7.91 16.36
CA PRO A 122 -2.93 8.85 16.35
C PRO A 122 -4.19 8.22 15.74
N ARG A 123 -5.35 8.71 16.15
CA ARG A 123 -6.62 8.28 15.57
C ARG A 123 -6.77 8.79 14.14
N PRO A 124 -7.29 7.97 13.21
CA PRO A 124 -7.63 8.45 11.88
C PRO A 124 -8.73 9.52 11.95
N THR A 125 -8.55 10.61 11.21
CA THR A 125 -9.49 11.73 11.17
C THR A 125 -10.58 11.57 10.13
N GLU A 126 -10.41 10.61 9.22
CA GLU A 126 -11.36 10.32 8.13
C GLU A 126 -11.62 8.81 8.02
N GLY A 127 -12.78 8.44 7.47
CA GLY A 127 -13.14 7.05 7.22
C GLY A 127 -12.43 6.47 5.98
N GLU A 128 -12.45 5.14 5.86
CA GLU A 128 -11.78 4.37 4.81
C GLU A 128 -12.15 4.85 3.39
N MET A 129 -13.43 4.99 3.09
CA MET A 129 -13.88 5.39 1.76
C MET A 129 -13.42 6.80 1.38
N SER A 130 -13.36 7.72 2.36
CA SER A 130 -12.81 9.07 2.17
C SER A 130 -11.30 9.03 1.92
N SER A 131 -10.57 8.24 2.68
CA SER A 131 -9.12 8.06 2.53
C SER A 131 -8.76 7.49 1.15
N ILE A 132 -9.47 6.45 0.71
CA ILE A 132 -9.28 5.86 -0.63
C ILE A 132 -9.58 6.88 -1.72
N ARG A 133 -10.71 7.60 -1.61
CA ARG A 133 -11.15 8.57 -2.63
C ARG A 133 -10.24 9.78 -2.71
N ASN A 134 -9.91 10.38 -1.56
CA ASN A 134 -9.18 11.64 -1.51
C ASN A 134 -7.67 11.45 -1.66
N ARG A 135 -7.12 10.39 -1.10
CA ARG A 135 -5.67 10.16 -1.02
C ARG A 135 -5.18 8.92 -1.78
N GLY A 136 -6.08 8.03 -2.20
CA GLY A 136 -5.72 6.73 -2.80
C GLY A 136 -5.00 5.81 -1.80
N VAL A 137 -5.20 6.03 -0.49
CA VAL A 137 -4.59 5.23 0.58
C VAL A 137 -5.57 4.16 1.02
N THR A 138 -5.17 2.90 0.88
CA THR A 138 -5.93 1.75 1.36
C THR A 138 -5.70 1.52 2.85
N PRO A 139 -6.64 0.90 3.57
CA PRO A 139 -6.43 0.48 4.95
C PRO A 139 -5.19 -0.40 5.10
N ALA A 140 -4.55 -0.32 6.26
CA ALA A 140 -3.56 -1.30 6.68
C ALA A 140 -4.29 -2.58 7.13
N ILE A 141 -4.10 -3.67 6.40
CA ILE A 141 -4.65 -4.98 6.75
C ILE A 141 -3.56 -5.75 7.47
N VAL A 142 -3.73 -5.98 8.76
CA VAL A 142 -2.69 -6.56 9.63
C VAL A 142 -3.27 -7.64 10.54
N GLY A 143 -2.39 -8.47 11.09
CA GLY A 143 -2.75 -9.40 12.16
C GLY A 143 -2.98 -8.68 13.50
N ALA A 144 -3.66 -9.35 14.43
CA ALA A 144 -3.90 -8.79 15.77
C ALA A 144 -2.59 -8.66 16.57
N GLU A 145 -1.62 -9.51 16.30
CA GLU A 145 -0.29 -9.53 16.91
C GLU A 145 0.46 -8.21 16.76
N VAL A 146 0.28 -7.51 15.65
CA VAL A 146 0.87 -6.17 15.43
C VAL A 146 0.35 -5.16 16.46
N LEU A 147 -0.95 -5.24 16.76
CA LEU A 147 -1.59 -4.35 17.75
C LEU A 147 -1.12 -4.68 19.17
N ASP A 148 -0.90 -5.95 19.44
CA ASP A 148 -0.42 -6.42 20.73
C ASP A 148 1.04 -6.00 20.95
N ASP A 149 1.88 -6.03 19.91
CA ASP A 149 3.25 -5.49 19.96
C ASP A 149 3.28 -3.98 20.23
N ILE A 150 2.36 -3.21 19.62
CA ILE A 150 2.23 -1.77 19.89
C ILE A 150 1.79 -1.54 21.34
N ARG A 151 0.79 -2.27 21.83
CA ARG A 151 0.31 -2.17 23.22
C ARG A 151 1.34 -2.62 24.24
N GLY A 152 2.09 -3.65 23.90
CA GLY A 152 3.16 -4.23 24.74
C GLY A 152 4.47 -3.42 24.70
N GLY A 153 4.59 -2.42 23.82
CA GLY A 153 5.78 -1.60 23.67
C GLY A 153 6.93 -2.26 22.89
N ALA A 154 6.69 -3.42 22.27
CA ALA A 154 7.66 -4.04 21.35
C ALA A 154 7.83 -3.21 20.06
N ILE A 155 6.77 -2.50 19.66
CA ILE A 155 6.77 -1.50 18.59
C ILE A 155 6.42 -0.14 19.20
N GLU A 156 7.33 0.82 19.10
CA GLU A 156 7.16 2.19 19.54
C GLU A 156 6.69 3.07 18.39
N CYS A 157 5.49 3.64 18.47
CA CYS A 157 5.01 4.58 17.46
C CYS A 157 5.62 5.96 17.67
N VAL A 158 6.19 6.53 16.60
CA VAL A 158 6.88 7.82 16.63
C VAL A 158 6.37 8.74 15.51
N PRO A 159 6.60 10.07 15.60
CA PRO A 159 6.26 11.00 14.51
C PRO A 159 6.98 10.66 13.20
N ALA A 160 6.51 11.25 12.09
CA ALA A 160 7.08 11.02 10.76
C ALA A 160 8.56 11.33 10.68
N VAL A 161 9.30 10.54 9.91
CA VAL A 161 10.67 10.87 9.49
C VAL A 161 10.64 12.08 8.58
N VAL A 162 11.48 13.08 8.89
CA VAL A 162 11.64 14.32 8.12
C VAL A 162 13.04 14.50 7.57
N GLY A 163 14.03 13.76 8.07
CA GLY A 163 15.43 13.82 7.60
C GLY A 163 16.28 12.72 8.24
N LEU A 164 17.53 12.61 7.79
CA LEU A 164 18.54 11.71 8.29
C LEU A 164 19.83 12.52 8.52
N ALA A 165 20.56 12.25 9.61
CA ALA A 165 21.83 12.94 9.89
C ALA A 165 22.75 12.08 10.78
N GLY A 166 23.95 11.73 10.28
CA GLY A 166 24.89 10.91 11.00
C GLY A 166 24.27 9.55 11.40
N ASP A 167 24.32 9.22 12.67
CA ASP A 167 23.75 8.00 13.24
C ASP A 167 22.27 8.10 13.59
N SER A 168 21.60 9.19 13.22
CA SER A 168 20.28 9.56 13.77
C SER A 168 19.23 9.83 12.71
N VAL A 169 17.97 9.52 13.06
CA VAL A 169 16.78 9.82 12.28
C VAL A 169 16.09 11.03 12.87
N LEU A 170 15.85 12.03 12.04
CA LEU A 170 15.13 13.26 12.41
C LEU A 170 13.63 13.04 12.25
N LEU A 171 12.90 13.20 13.32
CA LEU A 171 11.44 13.05 13.39
C LEU A 171 10.74 14.40 13.46
N ALA A 172 9.51 14.46 13.00
CA ALA A 172 8.69 15.68 13.15
C ALA A 172 8.57 16.09 14.63
N GLY A 173 8.50 17.41 14.88
CA GLY A 173 8.49 17.96 16.24
C GLY A 173 9.88 18.05 16.88
N SER A 174 10.95 18.11 16.07
CA SER A 174 12.35 18.28 16.52
C SER A 174 12.88 17.14 17.40
N ARG A 175 12.30 15.97 17.29
CA ARG A 175 12.78 14.75 17.95
C ARG A 175 13.85 14.10 17.07
N CYS A 176 14.92 13.59 17.70
CA CYS A 176 16.02 12.89 17.04
C CYS A 176 16.20 11.54 17.73
N GLU A 177 16.31 10.46 16.94
CA GLU A 177 16.45 9.09 17.44
C GLU A 177 17.66 8.42 16.80
N PRO A 178 18.60 7.89 17.56
CA PRO A 178 19.65 7.05 17.03
C PRO A 178 19.06 5.78 16.40
N ALA A 179 19.58 5.39 15.25
CA ALA A 179 19.13 4.20 14.55
C ALA A 179 20.26 3.56 13.73
N ASP A 180 20.24 2.24 13.66
CA ASP A 180 21.20 1.46 12.87
C ASP A 180 20.68 1.25 11.43
N ALA A 181 19.36 1.30 11.23
CA ALA A 181 18.75 1.14 9.92
C ALA A 181 17.38 1.87 9.82
N VAL A 182 17.05 2.26 8.59
CA VAL A 182 15.73 2.81 8.23
C VAL A 182 15.13 1.97 7.12
N ILE A 183 13.88 1.51 7.33
CA ILE A 183 13.09 0.82 6.31
C ILE A 183 12.02 1.77 5.82
N ALA A 184 12.11 2.20 4.56
CA ALA A 184 11.13 3.08 3.95
C ALA A 184 9.91 2.28 3.45
N ALA A 185 8.89 2.09 4.31
CA ALA A 185 7.61 1.49 3.94
C ALA A 185 6.65 2.54 3.36
N THR A 186 7.16 3.36 2.45
CA THR A 186 6.51 4.58 1.94
C THR A 186 5.67 4.36 0.69
N GLY A 187 5.44 3.10 0.33
CA GLY A 187 4.57 2.68 -0.76
C GLY A 187 5.24 2.71 -2.14
N TYR A 188 4.41 2.71 -3.17
CA TYR A 188 4.85 2.52 -4.55
C TYR A 188 4.22 3.54 -5.50
N ARG A 189 4.79 3.66 -6.70
CA ARG A 189 4.23 4.33 -7.88
C ARG A 189 3.89 3.28 -8.93
N THR A 190 3.05 3.66 -9.89
CA THR A 190 2.66 2.77 -11.00
C THR A 190 3.81 2.55 -11.99
N GLY A 191 4.69 3.53 -12.17
CA GLY A 191 5.74 3.52 -13.19
C GLY A 191 5.20 3.52 -14.62
N MET A 192 3.96 3.98 -14.81
CA MET A 192 3.33 4.02 -16.15
C MET A 192 3.69 5.25 -16.96
N GLU A 193 4.27 6.25 -16.34
CA GLU A 193 4.69 7.48 -16.99
C GLU A 193 5.64 7.19 -18.17
N ASP A 194 6.54 6.22 -17.99
CA ASP A 194 7.50 5.81 -19.03
C ASP A 194 6.83 5.07 -20.20
N LEU A 195 5.68 4.41 -19.94
CA LEU A 195 4.99 3.61 -20.96
C LEU A 195 3.95 4.41 -21.75
N VAL A 196 3.18 5.26 -21.06
CA VAL A 196 2.00 5.91 -21.63
C VAL A 196 1.86 7.39 -21.24
N GLY A 197 2.86 7.98 -20.58
CA GLY A 197 2.79 9.36 -20.09
C GLY A 197 2.52 10.37 -21.19
N GLY A 198 3.08 10.17 -22.40
CA GLY A 198 2.86 11.05 -23.56
C GLY A 198 1.45 10.98 -24.16
N LEU A 199 0.58 10.04 -23.70
CA LEU A 199 -0.77 9.87 -24.24
C LEU A 199 -1.85 10.68 -23.50
N GLY A 200 -1.51 11.38 -22.41
CA GLY A 200 -2.47 12.15 -21.60
C GLY A 200 -3.56 11.29 -20.90
N VAL A 201 -3.31 9.99 -20.74
CA VAL A 201 -4.26 9.03 -20.18
C VAL A 201 -4.10 8.79 -18.67
N LEU A 202 -3.09 9.42 -18.05
CA LEU A 202 -2.81 9.36 -16.62
C LEU A 202 -3.35 10.61 -15.89
N ASP A 203 -3.65 10.45 -14.62
CA ASP A 203 -3.95 11.56 -13.70
C ASP A 203 -2.65 12.11 -13.07
N GLU A 204 -2.76 13.14 -12.23
CA GLU A 204 -1.64 13.78 -11.52
C GLU A 204 -0.87 12.83 -10.58
N ARG A 205 -1.45 11.70 -10.23
CA ARG A 205 -0.83 10.66 -9.40
C ARG A 205 -0.16 9.56 -10.22
N GLY A 206 -0.17 9.68 -11.56
CA GLY A 206 0.33 8.64 -12.47
C GLY A 206 -0.58 7.42 -12.57
N LEU A 207 -1.85 7.54 -12.15
CA LEU A 207 -2.85 6.48 -12.29
C LEU A 207 -3.66 6.68 -13.59
N PRO A 208 -4.09 5.59 -14.25
CA PRO A 208 -4.97 5.71 -15.40
C PRO A 208 -6.26 6.42 -15.02
N ARG A 209 -6.67 7.40 -15.81
CA ARG A 209 -7.97 8.09 -15.67
C ARG A 209 -9.16 7.12 -15.71
N ASN A 210 -8.97 5.94 -16.29
CA ASN A 210 -9.92 4.85 -16.28
C ASN A 210 -9.21 3.50 -16.09
N GLY A 211 -9.32 2.93 -14.90
CA GLY A 211 -8.78 1.61 -14.53
C GLY A 211 -9.78 0.46 -14.66
N THR A 212 -10.98 0.73 -15.22
CA THR A 212 -12.08 -0.26 -15.26
C THR A 212 -12.09 -1.11 -16.54
N GLY A 213 -11.05 -1.08 -17.35
CA GLY A 213 -10.94 -1.86 -18.59
C GLY A 213 -11.65 -1.25 -19.80
N ARG A 214 -12.28 -0.07 -19.67
CA ARG A 214 -12.78 0.65 -20.84
C ARG A 214 -11.61 1.14 -21.68
N GLU A 215 -11.81 1.22 -22.99
CA GLU A 215 -10.83 1.76 -23.92
C GLU A 215 -10.66 3.26 -23.68
N VAL A 216 -9.42 3.72 -23.47
CA VAL A 216 -9.11 5.13 -23.17
C VAL A 216 -8.59 5.87 -24.40
N VAL A 217 -7.86 5.16 -25.26
CA VAL A 217 -7.50 5.53 -26.62
C VAL A 217 -7.58 4.26 -27.47
N PRO A 218 -7.69 4.34 -28.80
CA PRO A 218 -7.80 3.15 -29.65
C PRO A 218 -6.77 2.06 -29.32
N GLY A 219 -7.23 0.86 -28.98
CA GLY A 219 -6.39 -0.30 -28.62
C GLY A 219 -5.83 -0.29 -27.20
N LEU A 220 -5.98 0.78 -26.39
CA LEU A 220 -5.42 0.86 -25.05
C LEU A 220 -6.48 0.76 -23.96
N ARG A 221 -6.30 -0.21 -23.07
CA ARG A 221 -7.15 -0.48 -21.91
C ARG A 221 -6.31 -0.74 -20.68
N PHE A 222 -6.78 -0.29 -19.51
CA PHE A 222 -6.14 -0.52 -18.22
C PHE A 222 -7.03 -1.39 -17.32
N VAL A 223 -6.44 -2.39 -16.68
CA VAL A 223 -7.15 -3.33 -15.78
C VAL A 223 -6.41 -3.43 -14.45
N GLY A 224 -7.14 -3.31 -13.33
CA GLY A 224 -6.57 -3.47 -12.00
C GLY A 224 -6.09 -2.18 -11.33
N TYR A 225 -6.40 -1.02 -11.90
CA TYR A 225 -6.02 0.29 -11.35
C TYR A 225 -7.19 0.97 -10.64
N VAL A 226 -7.86 0.23 -9.79
CA VAL A 226 -8.98 0.71 -8.98
C VAL A 226 -8.70 0.37 -7.52
N PHE A 227 -8.99 1.30 -6.62
CA PHE A 227 -8.83 1.10 -5.18
C PHE A 227 -10.23 0.90 -4.56
N ARG A 228 -10.49 -0.31 -4.09
CA ARG A 228 -11.76 -0.67 -3.44
C ARG A 228 -11.62 -1.95 -2.62
N PRO A 229 -12.49 -2.17 -1.63
CA PRO A 229 -12.61 -3.46 -0.97
C PRO A 229 -12.97 -4.56 -1.98
N GLY A 230 -12.50 -5.79 -1.75
CA GLY A 230 -12.74 -6.94 -2.66
C GLY A 230 -12.10 -6.78 -4.05
N LEU A 231 -10.96 -6.09 -4.12
CA LEU A 231 -10.27 -5.74 -5.37
C LEU A 231 -10.06 -6.94 -6.31
N THR A 232 -9.60 -8.08 -5.78
CA THR A 232 -9.24 -9.27 -6.59
C THR A 232 -10.44 -9.81 -7.37
N ALA A 233 -11.58 -9.99 -6.71
CA ALA A 233 -12.80 -10.47 -7.35
C ALA A 233 -13.32 -9.46 -8.39
N TYR A 234 -13.25 -8.17 -8.08
CA TYR A 234 -13.67 -7.11 -8.99
C TYR A 234 -12.78 -7.05 -10.24
N VAL A 235 -11.46 -7.09 -10.08
CA VAL A 235 -10.51 -7.12 -11.21
C VAL A 235 -10.75 -8.34 -12.09
N GLY A 236 -11.02 -9.51 -11.50
CA GLY A 236 -11.38 -10.71 -12.24
C GLY A 236 -12.64 -10.53 -13.11
N THR A 237 -13.64 -9.82 -12.61
CA THR A 237 -14.85 -9.50 -13.37
C THR A 237 -14.55 -8.56 -14.55
N ILE A 238 -13.75 -7.50 -14.31
CA ILE A 238 -13.30 -6.58 -15.37
C ILE A 238 -12.51 -7.36 -16.43
N ALA A 239 -11.55 -8.18 -16.04
CA ALA A 239 -10.71 -8.93 -16.95
C ALA A 239 -11.52 -9.86 -17.88
N LYS A 240 -12.51 -10.59 -17.32
CA LYS A 240 -13.43 -11.43 -18.09
C LYS A 240 -14.24 -10.62 -19.11
N ARG A 241 -14.74 -9.45 -18.73
CA ARG A 241 -15.47 -8.55 -19.63
C ARG A 241 -14.56 -8.08 -20.77
N VAL A 242 -13.38 -7.56 -20.46
CA VAL A 242 -12.41 -7.05 -21.44
C VAL A 242 -12.00 -8.14 -22.41
N ALA A 243 -11.74 -9.36 -21.95
CA ALA A 243 -11.41 -10.49 -22.81
C ALA A 243 -12.52 -10.79 -23.82
N ARG A 244 -13.79 -10.78 -23.37
CA ARG A 244 -14.96 -10.98 -24.27
C ARG A 244 -15.09 -9.87 -25.30
N GLU A 245 -14.91 -8.62 -24.92
CA GLU A 245 -14.98 -7.46 -25.82
C GLU A 245 -13.88 -7.52 -26.88
N ILE A 246 -12.64 -7.83 -26.51
CA ILE A 246 -11.53 -7.99 -27.46
C ILE A 246 -11.80 -9.14 -28.45
N SER A 247 -12.21 -10.31 -27.94
CA SER A 247 -12.53 -11.47 -28.79
C SER A 247 -13.69 -11.20 -29.74
N ALA A 248 -14.72 -10.43 -29.33
CA ALA A 248 -15.83 -10.03 -30.19
C ALA A 248 -15.40 -9.03 -31.26
N GLY A 249 -14.51 -8.09 -30.90
CA GLY A 249 -13.95 -7.11 -31.86
C GLY A 249 -13.10 -7.79 -32.94
N GLN A 250 -12.26 -8.76 -32.56
CA GLN A 250 -11.44 -9.52 -33.52
C GLN A 250 -12.30 -10.33 -34.51
N ARG A 251 -13.44 -10.87 -34.09
CA ARG A 251 -14.36 -11.60 -34.99
C ARG A 251 -15.10 -10.70 -35.98
N ARG A 252 -15.19 -9.39 -35.68
CA ARG A 252 -15.88 -8.40 -36.53
C ARG A 252 -14.94 -7.66 -37.48
N ALA A 253 -13.62 -7.78 -37.32
CA ALA A 253 -12.65 -7.20 -38.25
C ALA A 253 -12.66 -7.98 -39.56
N PRO A 254 -12.94 -7.35 -40.71
CA PRO A 254 -12.89 -8.04 -42.00
C PRO A 254 -11.43 -8.29 -42.39
N GLY A 255 -11.04 -9.54 -42.52
CA GLY A 255 -9.75 -9.97 -43.09
C GLY A 255 -8.60 -9.94 -42.09
N GLY A 256 -8.21 -11.11 -41.60
CA GLY A 256 -7.11 -11.31 -40.67
C GLY A 256 -5.79 -10.73 -41.16
N ALA A 257 -5.28 -9.72 -40.47
CA ALA A 257 -3.87 -9.46 -40.49
C ALA A 257 -3.19 -10.52 -39.61
N SER A 258 -2.59 -11.53 -40.26
CA SER A 258 -1.68 -12.46 -39.61
C SER A 258 -0.49 -11.69 -39.08
N TRP A 259 -0.27 -11.74 -37.76
CA TRP A 259 0.96 -11.24 -37.15
C TRP A 259 2.14 -12.05 -37.72
N PRO A 260 3.21 -11.38 -38.20
CA PRO A 260 4.39 -12.08 -38.60
C PRO A 260 4.98 -12.80 -37.37
N HIS A 261 5.09 -14.12 -37.47
CA HIS A 261 5.82 -14.92 -36.50
C HIS A 261 7.27 -14.45 -36.47
N SER A 262 7.74 -13.95 -35.31
CA SER A 262 9.16 -13.69 -35.08
C SER A 262 9.92 -15.01 -35.31
N PRO A 263 11.01 -15.01 -36.06
CA PRO A 263 11.86 -16.19 -36.19
C PRO A 263 12.48 -16.49 -34.81
N ARG A 264 12.36 -17.76 -34.41
CA ARG A 264 13.10 -18.30 -33.26
C ARG A 264 14.56 -18.39 -33.68
N THR A 265 15.43 -17.62 -33.06
CA THR A 265 16.86 -17.88 -32.99
C THR A 265 17.26 -18.05 -31.53
#